data_a590376e4a07b4d71fba7a4c3f72d000
#
_entry.id   a590376e4a07b4d71fba7a4c3f72d000
#
_cell.length_a   1.000
_cell.length_b   1.000
_cell.length_c   1.000
_cell.angle_alpha   90.00
_cell.angle_beta   90.00
_cell.angle_gamma   90.00
#
_symmetry.space_group_name_H-M   'P 1'
#
loop_
_entity.id
_entity.type
_entity.pdbx_description
1 polymer ?
#
loop_
_entity_poly.entity_id
_entity_poly.type
_entity_poly.pdbx_seq_one_letter_code
_entity_poly.pdbx_strand_id
1 'polypeptide(L)'
;MIARSIRPGIDWMGAIDWDRRLFDELIPLPDGTSYNAYLVQGSEKTALIDTADPAMSQTLFGQLDAVPQLDILVVQHVEQDHSGSVPAVIERYPNVQIVSSPKARPMIADHLGVDEDRITAVEDRETLSLGDRTFEFIHAPWVHWPETMLTYLREDRVLFTCDLFGSHLATNDLFAVDRARVCEAAKRYYAEIMMPFAQIIAG
;
A
#
# COMPACT_ATOMS: atom_id res chain seq x y z
N MET A 1 -4.76 9.48 14.81
CA MET A 1 -5.96 8.83 14.22
C MET A 1 -5.93 7.37 14.68
N ILE A 2 -7.05 6.70 14.80
CA ILE A 2 -7.08 5.29 15.25
C ILE A 2 -7.22 4.42 14.00
N ALA A 3 -6.52 3.28 13.97
CA ALA A 3 -6.71 2.26 12.94
C ALA A 3 -8.19 1.86 12.85
N ARG A 4 -8.68 1.58 11.64
CA ARG A 4 -10.09 1.25 11.41
C ARG A 4 -10.22 -0.16 10.87
N SER A 5 -10.98 -0.99 11.58
CA SER A 5 -11.14 -2.39 11.21
C SER A 5 -11.97 -2.55 9.93
N ILE A 6 -11.43 -3.30 8.99
CA ILE A 6 -12.11 -3.75 7.76
C ILE A 6 -12.79 -5.09 8.03
N ARG A 7 -12.07 -6.00 8.70
CA ARG A 7 -12.49 -7.33 9.12
C ARG A 7 -11.70 -7.73 10.36
N PRO A 8 -12.10 -8.76 11.11
CA PRO A 8 -11.29 -9.26 12.21
C PRO A 8 -9.84 -9.55 11.76
N GLY A 9 -8.88 -8.90 12.40
CA GLY A 9 -7.45 -9.02 12.08
C GLY A 9 -6.99 -8.33 10.79
N ILE A 10 -7.81 -7.49 10.17
CA ILE A 10 -7.44 -6.65 9.03
C ILE A 10 -7.88 -5.23 9.32
N ASP A 11 -6.91 -4.34 9.51
CA ASP A 11 -7.15 -2.93 9.82
C ASP A 11 -6.59 -2.01 8.73
N TRP A 12 -7.33 -0.96 8.38
CA TRP A 12 -6.84 0.13 7.57
C TRP A 12 -5.99 1.06 8.46
N MET A 13 -4.75 1.27 8.03
CA MET A 13 -3.72 2.06 8.70
C MET A 13 -3.36 3.32 7.91
N GLY A 14 -4.14 3.65 6.91
CA GLY A 14 -3.86 4.76 6.01
C GLY A 14 -4.10 6.14 6.62
N ALA A 15 -3.93 7.15 5.79
CA ALA A 15 -4.16 8.54 6.14
C ALA A 15 -5.05 9.23 5.10
N ILE A 16 -5.82 10.21 5.55
CA ILE A 16 -6.69 11.03 4.69
C ILE A 16 -6.08 12.43 4.63
N ASP A 17 -5.70 12.86 3.44
CA ASP A 17 -5.14 14.17 3.17
C ASP A 17 -6.18 15.05 2.50
N TRP A 18 -6.91 15.81 3.33
CA TRP A 18 -7.96 16.72 2.89
C TRP A 18 -7.44 17.94 2.15
N ASP A 19 -6.18 18.29 2.39
CA ASP A 19 -5.62 19.57 1.96
C ASP A 19 -4.69 19.45 0.75
N ARG A 20 -4.33 18.23 0.36
CA ARG A 20 -3.51 18.00 -0.85
C ARG A 20 -4.29 18.41 -2.09
N ARG A 21 -3.73 19.35 -2.87
CA ARG A 21 -4.36 19.89 -4.07
C ARG A 21 -3.66 19.53 -5.36
N LEU A 22 -2.46 19.00 -5.25
CA LEU A 22 -1.64 18.61 -6.39
C LEU A 22 -0.84 17.35 -6.02
N PHE A 23 -0.90 16.33 -6.86
CA PHE A 23 -0.09 15.12 -6.74
C PHE A 23 1.05 15.20 -7.74
N ASP A 24 2.27 14.87 -7.32
CA ASP A 24 3.51 14.95 -8.12
C ASP A 24 3.70 16.30 -8.84
N GLU A 25 3.22 17.38 -8.23
CA GLU A 25 3.24 18.72 -8.80
C GLU A 25 2.57 18.85 -10.18
N LEU A 26 1.83 17.85 -10.61
CA LEU A 26 1.24 17.75 -11.94
C LEU A 26 -0.26 17.47 -11.94
N ILE A 27 -0.74 16.57 -11.09
CA ILE A 27 -2.13 16.05 -11.14
C ILE A 27 -2.99 16.81 -10.14
N PRO A 28 -4.02 17.54 -10.59
CA PRO A 28 -4.94 18.27 -9.69
C PRO A 28 -5.77 17.31 -8.83
N LEU A 29 -5.86 17.61 -7.54
CA LEU A 29 -6.63 16.85 -6.55
C LEU A 29 -7.76 17.72 -5.97
N PRO A 30 -8.87 17.90 -6.70
CA PRO A 30 -9.96 18.75 -6.22
C PRO A 30 -10.63 18.22 -4.95
N ASP A 31 -10.60 16.91 -4.75
CA ASP A 31 -11.22 16.20 -3.62
C ASP A 31 -10.20 15.72 -2.56
N GLY A 32 -8.95 16.22 -2.60
CA GLY A 32 -7.88 15.69 -1.76
C GLY A 32 -7.48 14.27 -2.17
N THR A 33 -6.86 13.52 -1.25
CA THR A 33 -6.48 12.12 -1.48
C THR A 33 -6.51 11.32 -0.19
N SER A 34 -6.30 10.01 -0.29
CA SER A 34 -6.03 9.12 0.83
C SER A 34 -4.89 8.18 0.48
N TYR A 35 -4.07 7.88 1.45
CA TYR A 35 -2.98 6.92 1.37
C TYR A 35 -3.40 5.65 2.07
N ASN A 36 -3.30 4.51 1.41
CA ASN A 36 -3.83 3.26 1.93
C ASN A 36 -2.70 2.33 2.37
N ALA A 37 -2.64 2.08 3.66
CA ALA A 37 -1.82 1.05 4.27
C ALA A 37 -2.72 0.11 5.08
N TYR A 38 -2.31 -1.14 5.24
CA TYR A 38 -3.14 -2.14 5.90
C TYR A 38 -2.33 -3.01 6.85
N LEU A 39 -2.84 -3.22 8.07
CA LEU A 39 -2.30 -4.18 9.02
C LEU A 39 -3.06 -5.50 8.89
N VAL A 40 -2.32 -6.59 8.75
CA VAL A 40 -2.88 -7.95 8.75
C VAL A 40 -2.25 -8.74 9.89
N GLN A 41 -3.08 -9.21 10.79
CA GLN A 41 -2.67 -10.01 11.94
C GLN A 41 -3.00 -11.48 11.67
N GLY A 42 -1.97 -12.30 11.51
CA GLY A 42 -2.09 -13.75 11.53
C GLY A 42 -1.84 -14.32 12.91
N SER A 43 -1.95 -15.64 13.06
CA SER A 43 -1.71 -16.33 14.33
C SER A 43 -0.24 -16.36 14.75
N GLU A 44 0.70 -16.17 13.81
CA GLU A 44 2.14 -16.24 14.06
C GLU A 44 2.87 -14.93 13.73
N LYS A 45 2.39 -14.17 12.77
CA LYS A 45 3.05 -12.95 12.26
C LYS A 45 2.07 -11.83 12.03
N THR A 46 2.55 -10.62 12.23
CA THR A 46 1.85 -9.37 11.90
C THR A 46 2.54 -8.71 10.71
N ALA A 47 1.77 -8.33 9.71
CA ALA A 47 2.26 -7.70 8.50
C ALA A 47 1.62 -6.32 8.28
N LEU A 48 2.43 -5.36 7.83
CA LEU A 48 1.98 -4.09 7.26
C LEU A 48 2.13 -4.15 5.75
N ILE A 49 1.10 -3.76 5.02
CA ILE A 49 1.11 -3.63 3.56
C ILE A 49 1.12 -2.15 3.23
N ASP A 50 2.16 -1.73 2.54
CA ASP A 50 2.49 -0.35 2.20
C ASP A 50 2.58 0.59 3.42
N THR A 51 2.88 1.85 3.19
CA THR A 51 2.95 2.90 4.19
C THR A 51 2.12 4.11 3.75
N ALA A 52 2.49 5.30 4.16
CA ALA A 52 1.85 6.55 3.73
C ALA A 52 2.92 7.55 3.26
N ASP A 53 2.49 8.53 2.50
CA ASP A 53 3.31 9.68 2.15
C ASP A 53 4.00 10.26 3.41
N PRO A 54 5.28 10.66 3.33
CA PRO A 54 6.02 11.21 4.46
C PRO A 54 5.31 12.36 5.18
N ALA A 55 4.54 13.17 4.45
CA ALA A 55 3.76 14.25 5.04
C ALA A 55 2.69 13.76 6.02
N MET A 56 2.23 12.51 5.87
CA MET A 56 1.21 11.88 6.71
C MET A 56 1.78 10.79 7.63
N SER A 57 3.09 10.64 7.70
CA SER A 57 3.79 9.62 8.51
C SER A 57 3.35 9.61 9.98
N GLN A 58 3.14 10.77 10.59
CA GLN A 58 2.68 10.86 11.98
C GLN A 58 1.32 10.19 12.20
N THR A 59 0.44 10.21 11.21
CA THR A 59 -0.86 9.51 11.27
C THR A 59 -0.66 8.01 11.30
N LEU A 60 0.19 7.48 10.42
CA LEU A 60 0.57 6.06 10.39
C LEU A 60 1.21 5.64 11.72
N PHE A 61 2.19 6.41 12.22
CA PHE A 61 2.89 6.09 13.46
C PHE A 61 1.99 6.12 14.69
N GLY A 62 1.04 7.07 14.76
CA GLY A 62 0.04 7.10 15.82
C GLY A 62 -0.90 5.88 15.82
N GLN A 63 -1.08 5.23 14.67
CA GLN A 63 -1.82 3.96 14.57
C GLN A 63 -0.92 2.78 14.94
N LEU A 64 0.35 2.80 14.55
CA LEU A 64 1.35 1.78 14.89
C LEU A 64 1.69 1.76 16.39
N ASP A 65 1.30 2.77 17.18
CA ASP A 65 1.49 2.77 18.64
C ASP A 65 0.78 1.59 19.33
N ALA A 66 -0.28 1.08 18.73
CA ALA A 66 -0.99 -0.10 19.20
C ALA A 66 -0.38 -1.43 18.71
N VAL A 67 0.67 -1.40 17.88
CA VAL A 67 1.30 -2.57 17.26
C VAL A 67 2.66 -2.81 17.92
N PRO A 68 2.76 -3.72 18.92
CA PRO A 68 3.99 -3.93 19.65
C PRO A 68 5.09 -4.62 18.84
N GLN A 69 4.71 -5.40 17.84
CA GLN A 69 5.61 -6.15 16.96
C GLN A 69 5.08 -6.13 15.53
N LEU A 70 5.99 -5.86 14.61
CA LEU A 70 5.76 -5.96 13.18
C LEU A 70 6.81 -6.91 12.59
N ASP A 71 6.36 -8.00 11.99
CA ASP A 71 7.24 -9.04 11.46
C ASP A 71 7.55 -8.83 9.98
N ILE A 72 6.57 -8.32 9.23
CA ILE A 72 6.65 -8.18 7.77
C ILE A 72 6.17 -6.79 7.36
N LEU A 73 6.92 -6.17 6.46
CA LEU A 73 6.53 -4.98 5.71
C LEU A 73 6.51 -5.33 4.23
N VAL A 74 5.33 -5.39 3.64
CA VAL A 74 5.14 -5.59 2.21
C VAL A 74 5.15 -4.22 1.53
N VAL A 75 6.06 -4.02 0.57
CA VAL A 75 6.12 -2.83 -0.29
C VAL A 75 5.63 -3.25 -1.67
N GLN A 76 4.39 -2.92 -1.99
CA GLN A 76 3.76 -3.27 -3.26
C GLN A 76 4.22 -2.36 -4.40
N HIS A 77 4.56 -1.11 -4.06
CA HIS A 77 4.93 -0.05 -5.00
C HIS A 77 5.96 0.89 -4.36
N VAL A 78 6.89 1.42 -5.17
CA VAL A 78 8.01 2.22 -4.66
C VAL A 78 7.73 3.73 -4.68
N GLU A 79 6.60 4.16 -5.24
CA GLU A 79 6.20 5.56 -5.20
C GLU A 79 6.08 6.06 -3.77
N GLN A 80 6.39 7.34 -3.53
CA GLN A 80 6.57 7.90 -2.17
C GLN A 80 5.34 7.79 -1.27
N ASP A 81 4.15 7.79 -1.84
CA ASP A 81 2.89 7.70 -1.09
C ASP A 81 2.60 6.27 -0.60
N HIS A 82 3.28 5.26 -1.15
CA HIS A 82 3.28 3.88 -0.66
C HIS A 82 4.52 3.55 0.17
N SER A 83 5.67 4.07 -0.21
CA SER A 83 6.96 3.63 0.33
C SER A 83 7.71 4.68 1.15
N GLY A 84 7.33 5.95 1.06
CA GLY A 84 8.13 7.04 1.63
C GLY A 84 8.31 7.00 3.14
N SER A 85 7.43 6.32 3.87
CA SER A 85 7.57 6.13 5.33
C SER A 85 8.30 4.82 5.72
N VAL A 86 8.73 4.00 4.76
CA VAL A 86 9.44 2.72 5.00
C VAL A 86 10.68 2.90 5.88
N PRO A 87 11.59 3.88 5.65
CA PRO A 87 12.77 4.05 6.51
C PRO A 87 12.40 4.25 7.99
N ALA A 88 11.37 5.05 8.27
CA ALA A 88 10.93 5.31 9.63
C ALA A 88 10.22 4.09 10.26
N VAL A 89 9.53 3.25 9.47
CA VAL A 89 9.00 1.97 9.94
C VAL A 89 10.14 1.01 10.32
N ILE A 90 11.21 0.97 9.52
CA ILE A 90 12.41 0.16 9.80
C ILE A 90 13.11 0.63 11.09
N GLU A 91 13.20 1.94 11.31
CA GLU A 91 13.78 2.50 12.54
C GLU A 91 12.98 2.05 13.78
N ARG A 92 11.65 2.08 13.68
CA ARG A 92 10.75 1.65 14.76
C ARG A 92 10.77 0.15 14.99
N TYR A 93 10.83 -0.65 13.92
CA TYR A 93 10.83 -2.12 13.94
C TYR A 93 12.11 -2.66 13.28
N PRO A 94 13.25 -2.64 13.98
CA PRO A 94 14.55 -2.97 13.38
C PRO A 94 14.65 -4.39 12.80
N ASN A 95 13.81 -5.31 13.28
CA ASN A 95 13.79 -6.71 12.85
C ASN A 95 12.72 -7.00 11.78
N VAL A 96 11.99 -5.99 11.30
CA VAL A 96 10.97 -6.20 10.28
C VAL A 96 11.60 -6.73 8.98
N GLN A 97 11.01 -7.77 8.42
CA GLN A 97 11.38 -8.30 7.11
C GLN A 97 10.67 -7.50 6.02
N ILE A 98 11.42 -6.91 5.10
CA ILE A 98 10.85 -6.19 3.96
C ILE A 98 10.62 -7.20 2.83
N VAL A 99 9.44 -7.15 2.22
CA VAL A 99 9.04 -8.03 1.13
C VAL A 99 8.60 -7.18 -0.05
N SER A 100 9.12 -7.46 -1.24
CA SER A 100 8.78 -6.72 -2.45
C SER A 100 8.95 -7.58 -3.70
N SER A 101 8.55 -7.06 -4.87
CA SER A 101 8.89 -7.71 -6.14
C SER A 101 10.41 -7.66 -6.39
N PRO A 102 10.97 -8.57 -7.21
CA PRO A 102 12.39 -8.55 -7.54
C PRO A 102 12.85 -7.23 -8.17
N LYS A 103 11.96 -6.57 -8.91
CA LYS A 103 12.26 -5.29 -9.54
C LYS A 103 12.19 -4.11 -8.58
N ALA A 104 11.34 -4.17 -7.56
CA ALA A 104 11.23 -3.15 -6.52
C ALA A 104 12.46 -3.16 -5.58
N ARG A 105 13.07 -4.32 -5.36
CA ARG A 105 14.20 -4.48 -4.43
C ARG A 105 15.32 -3.46 -4.64
N PRO A 106 15.97 -3.36 -5.82
CA PRO A 106 16.99 -2.33 -6.05
C PRO A 106 16.42 -0.90 -6.00
N MET A 107 15.18 -0.69 -6.41
CA MET A 107 14.56 0.64 -6.35
C MET A 107 14.35 1.11 -4.92
N ILE A 108 13.90 0.23 -4.02
CA ILE A 108 13.77 0.52 -2.57
C ILE A 108 15.13 0.87 -1.99
N ALA A 109 16.18 0.11 -2.33
CA ALA A 109 17.52 0.37 -1.86
C ALA A 109 18.03 1.75 -2.30
N ASP A 110 17.87 2.07 -3.59
CA ASP A 110 18.37 3.32 -4.16
C ASP A 110 17.55 4.55 -3.72
N HIS A 111 16.21 4.45 -3.71
CA HIS A 111 15.34 5.60 -3.42
C HIS A 111 15.21 5.89 -1.93
N LEU A 112 15.22 4.84 -1.09
CA LEU A 112 14.93 4.96 0.34
C LEU A 112 16.17 4.75 1.22
N GLY A 113 17.32 4.42 0.63
CA GLY A 113 18.56 4.17 1.36
C GLY A 113 18.50 2.93 2.26
N VAL A 114 17.67 1.96 1.91
CA VAL A 114 17.53 0.70 2.64
C VAL A 114 18.58 -0.29 2.14
N ASP A 115 19.25 -1.00 3.07
CA ASP A 115 20.17 -2.05 2.72
C ASP A 115 19.43 -3.16 1.94
N GLU A 116 19.90 -3.45 0.74
CA GLU A 116 19.27 -4.42 -0.17
C GLU A 116 19.18 -5.82 0.43
N ASP A 117 20.12 -6.18 1.31
CA ASP A 117 20.13 -7.47 2.00
C ASP A 117 18.97 -7.62 3.02
N ARG A 118 18.31 -6.53 3.39
CA ARG A 118 17.10 -6.54 4.23
C ARG A 118 15.82 -6.79 3.45
N ILE A 119 15.88 -6.81 2.12
CA ILE A 119 14.71 -6.91 1.25
C ILE A 119 14.65 -8.31 0.66
N THR A 120 13.61 -9.04 0.99
CA THR A 120 13.29 -10.34 0.37
C THR A 120 12.46 -10.10 -0.88
N ALA A 121 13.00 -10.51 -2.02
CA ALA A 121 12.25 -10.51 -3.26
C ALA A 121 11.35 -11.75 -3.33
N VAL A 122 10.11 -11.57 -3.75
CA VAL A 122 9.12 -12.64 -3.94
C VAL A 122 8.72 -12.75 -5.41
N GLU A 123 8.61 -13.98 -5.90
CA GLU A 123 8.22 -14.24 -7.29
C GLU A 123 6.70 -14.13 -7.48
N ASP A 124 6.28 -14.03 -8.75
CA ASP A 124 4.84 -14.04 -9.06
C ASP A 124 4.19 -15.33 -8.58
N ARG A 125 3.05 -15.19 -7.89
CA ARG A 125 2.32 -16.29 -7.24
C ARG A 125 3.04 -16.96 -6.06
N GLU A 126 4.17 -16.44 -5.64
CA GLU A 126 4.80 -16.90 -4.39
C GLU A 126 3.90 -16.61 -3.19
N THR A 127 4.00 -17.43 -2.17
CA THR A 127 3.17 -17.33 -0.97
C THR A 127 4.00 -17.14 0.29
N LEU A 128 3.44 -16.39 1.25
CA LEU A 128 4.04 -16.15 2.55
C LEU A 128 3.01 -16.40 3.64
N SER A 129 3.34 -17.30 4.58
CA SER A 129 2.47 -17.64 5.71
C SER A 129 2.59 -16.63 6.86
N LEU A 130 1.44 -16.25 7.42
CA LEU A 130 1.30 -15.52 8.67
C LEU A 130 0.81 -16.42 9.81
N GLY A 131 0.79 -17.75 9.60
CA GLY A 131 0.21 -18.75 10.47
C GLY A 131 -1.12 -19.26 9.92
N ASP A 132 -2.23 -18.73 10.40
CA ASP A 132 -3.60 -19.07 9.94
C ASP A 132 -4.02 -18.32 8.67
N ARG A 133 -3.18 -17.45 8.14
CA ARG A 133 -3.38 -16.64 6.93
C ARG A 133 -2.21 -16.72 6.00
N THR A 134 -2.48 -16.59 4.70
CA THR A 134 -1.47 -16.73 3.64
C THR A 134 -1.60 -15.59 2.64
N PHE A 135 -0.52 -14.82 2.47
CA PHE A 135 -0.37 -13.92 1.33
C PHE A 135 0.01 -14.71 0.08
N GLU A 136 -0.57 -14.31 -1.05
CA GLU A 136 -0.13 -14.66 -2.39
C GLU A 136 0.21 -13.36 -3.11
N PHE A 137 1.42 -13.24 -3.64
CA PHE A 137 1.87 -12.05 -4.36
C PHE A 137 1.56 -12.17 -5.84
N ILE A 138 1.02 -11.12 -6.43
CA ILE A 138 0.63 -11.08 -7.84
C ILE A 138 1.38 -9.92 -8.48
N HIS A 139 2.31 -10.22 -9.36
CA HIS A 139 3.03 -9.17 -10.07
C HIS A 139 2.11 -8.49 -11.08
N ALA A 140 2.13 -7.16 -11.06
CA ALA A 140 1.35 -6.30 -11.93
C ALA A 140 2.26 -5.25 -12.60
N PRO A 141 3.29 -5.68 -13.36
CA PRO A 141 4.26 -4.76 -13.93
C PRO A 141 3.59 -3.75 -14.85
N TRP A 142 3.96 -2.47 -14.69
CA TRP A 142 3.38 -1.34 -15.42
C TRP A 142 1.92 -1.02 -15.06
N VAL A 143 1.53 -1.37 -13.83
CA VAL A 143 0.24 -0.96 -13.28
C VAL A 143 0.48 -0.16 -11.97
N HIS A 144 0.99 1.11 -11.99
CA HIS A 144 1.41 1.83 -13.22
C HIS A 144 2.93 1.89 -13.38
N TRP A 145 3.73 1.47 -12.38
CA TRP A 145 5.19 1.36 -12.45
C TRP A 145 5.64 -0.09 -12.72
N PRO A 146 6.89 -0.25 -13.21
CA PRO A 146 7.35 -1.56 -13.68
C PRO A 146 7.54 -2.62 -12.60
N GLU A 147 7.58 -2.22 -11.34
CA GLU A 147 7.84 -3.10 -10.18
C GLU A 147 6.58 -3.44 -9.38
N THR A 148 5.44 -2.84 -9.71
CA THR A 148 4.21 -2.97 -8.92
C THR A 148 3.78 -4.42 -8.76
N MET A 149 3.34 -4.76 -7.55
CA MET A 149 2.69 -6.03 -7.23
C MET A 149 1.44 -5.79 -6.38
N LEU A 150 0.57 -6.78 -6.34
CA LEU A 150 -0.63 -6.84 -5.50
C LEU A 150 -0.46 -7.94 -4.48
N THR A 151 -1.18 -7.86 -3.38
CA THR A 151 -1.16 -8.88 -2.32
C THR A 151 -2.55 -9.45 -2.12
N TYR A 152 -2.71 -10.76 -2.31
CA TYR A 152 -3.97 -11.46 -2.08
C TYR A 152 -3.92 -12.27 -0.79
N LEU A 153 -4.83 -12.01 0.14
CA LEU A 153 -5.02 -12.75 1.37
C LEU A 153 -6.05 -13.86 1.12
N ARG A 154 -5.58 -15.09 1.04
CA ARG A 154 -6.36 -16.24 0.54
C ARG A 154 -7.58 -16.56 1.40
N GLU A 155 -7.39 -16.71 2.69
CA GLU A 155 -8.41 -17.19 3.63
C GLU A 155 -9.57 -16.18 3.76
N ASP A 156 -9.25 -14.89 3.80
CA ASP A 156 -10.21 -13.80 3.89
C ASP A 156 -10.76 -13.35 2.52
N ARG A 157 -10.16 -13.81 1.40
CA ARG A 157 -10.48 -13.40 0.03
C ARG A 157 -10.43 -11.89 -0.14
N VAL A 158 -9.36 -11.28 0.37
CA VAL A 158 -9.10 -9.84 0.27
C VAL A 158 -7.93 -9.61 -0.67
N LEU A 159 -8.11 -8.75 -1.65
CA LEU A 159 -7.05 -8.30 -2.54
C LEU A 159 -6.67 -6.86 -2.18
N PHE A 160 -5.42 -6.65 -1.83
CA PHE A 160 -4.82 -5.33 -1.66
C PHE A 160 -4.25 -4.91 -3.01
N THR A 161 -4.90 -3.94 -3.61
CA THR A 161 -4.76 -3.64 -5.05
C THR A 161 -3.72 -2.56 -5.35
N CYS A 162 -3.04 -2.02 -4.33
CA CYS A 162 -2.17 -0.87 -4.54
C CYS A 162 -2.93 0.21 -5.33
N ASP A 163 -2.37 0.73 -6.40
CA ASP A 163 -2.96 1.75 -7.25
C ASP A 163 -4.04 1.26 -8.23
N LEU A 164 -4.09 -0.04 -8.50
CA LEU A 164 -5.13 -0.59 -9.34
C LEU A 164 -6.50 -0.35 -8.70
N PHE A 165 -7.43 0.26 -9.44
CA PHE A 165 -8.72 0.78 -8.95
C PHE A 165 -8.63 2.00 -8.03
N GLY A 166 -7.50 2.71 -8.03
CA GLY A 166 -7.30 3.93 -7.24
C GLY A 166 -8.28 5.05 -7.59
N SER A 167 -8.44 5.95 -6.63
CA SER A 167 -9.15 7.21 -6.82
C SER A 167 -8.58 8.24 -5.86
N HIS A 168 -8.14 9.38 -6.35
CA HIS A 168 -7.75 10.48 -5.49
C HIS A 168 -9.02 11.07 -4.85
N LEU A 169 -9.28 10.64 -3.62
CA LEU A 169 -10.48 11.03 -2.88
C LEU A 169 -10.22 11.03 -1.37
N ALA A 170 -10.32 12.19 -0.75
CA ALA A 170 -10.41 12.31 0.69
C ALA A 170 -11.85 12.03 1.13
N THR A 171 -12.02 11.02 2.00
CA THR A 171 -13.32 10.66 2.58
C THR A 171 -13.14 10.01 3.95
N ASN A 172 -14.12 10.20 4.83
CA ASN A 172 -14.19 9.46 6.09
C ASN A 172 -14.81 8.07 5.93
N ASP A 173 -15.38 7.77 4.77
CA ASP A 173 -15.95 6.45 4.51
C ASP A 173 -14.85 5.43 4.23
N LEU A 174 -14.84 4.34 4.98
CA LEU A 174 -13.90 3.24 4.78
C LEU A 174 -14.24 2.41 3.54
N PHE A 175 -15.49 2.44 3.12
CA PHE A 175 -16.02 1.73 1.97
C PHE A 175 -16.67 2.71 0.99
N ALA A 176 -16.82 2.30 -0.27
CA ALA A 176 -17.44 3.12 -1.32
C ALA A 176 -18.97 3.28 -1.08
N VAL A 177 -19.34 4.16 -0.17
CA VAL A 177 -20.74 4.48 0.19
C VAL A 177 -21.35 5.37 -0.88
N ASP A 178 -20.76 6.54 -1.15
CA ASP A 178 -21.14 7.39 -2.27
C ASP A 178 -20.51 6.89 -3.57
N ARG A 179 -21.18 5.92 -4.18
CA ARG A 179 -20.69 5.27 -5.40
C ARG A 179 -20.55 6.24 -6.57
N ALA A 180 -21.40 7.26 -6.66
CA ALA A 180 -21.32 8.21 -7.75
C ALA A 180 -20.04 9.04 -7.67
N ARG A 181 -19.75 9.58 -6.49
CA ARG A 181 -18.52 10.35 -6.23
C ARG A 181 -17.27 9.49 -6.40
N VAL A 182 -17.27 8.27 -5.86
CA VAL A 182 -16.14 7.33 -6.00
C VAL A 182 -15.91 6.99 -7.48
N CYS A 183 -16.96 6.70 -8.25
CA CYS A 183 -16.83 6.41 -9.68
C CYS A 183 -16.27 7.60 -10.48
N GLU A 184 -16.68 8.83 -10.17
CA GLU A 184 -16.13 10.02 -10.85
C GLU A 184 -14.64 10.21 -10.52
N ALA A 185 -14.25 10.06 -9.26
CA ALA A 185 -12.85 10.12 -8.85
C ALA A 185 -12.02 9.00 -9.49
N ALA A 186 -12.53 7.76 -9.52
CA ALA A 186 -11.85 6.63 -10.13
C ALA A 186 -11.69 6.78 -11.66
N LYS A 187 -12.68 7.33 -12.36
CA LYS A 187 -12.56 7.62 -13.80
C LYS A 187 -11.49 8.67 -14.07
N ARG A 188 -11.43 9.70 -13.25
CA ARG A 188 -10.39 10.73 -13.33
C ARG A 188 -9.02 10.12 -13.11
N TYR A 189 -8.84 9.38 -12.01
CA TYR A 189 -7.61 8.66 -11.70
C TYR A 189 -7.18 7.74 -12.85
N TYR A 190 -8.10 6.94 -13.38
CA TYR A 190 -7.83 6.06 -14.51
C TYR A 190 -7.36 6.84 -15.74
N ALA A 191 -8.01 7.95 -16.07
CA ALA A 191 -7.65 8.76 -17.23
C ALA A 191 -6.27 9.44 -17.07
N GLU A 192 -5.92 9.83 -15.87
CA GLU A 192 -4.69 10.57 -15.56
C GLU A 192 -3.49 9.64 -15.36
N ILE A 193 -3.67 8.45 -14.77
CA ILE A 193 -2.59 7.55 -14.34
C ILE A 193 -2.59 6.23 -15.12
N MET A 194 -3.72 5.51 -15.18
CA MET A 194 -3.78 4.12 -15.62
C MET A 194 -4.02 3.95 -17.12
N MET A 195 -4.63 4.91 -17.78
CA MET A 195 -5.04 4.79 -19.20
C MET A 195 -3.89 4.46 -20.16
N PRO A 196 -2.65 4.97 -19.99
CA PRO A 196 -1.51 4.56 -20.82
C PRO A 196 -1.21 3.06 -20.78
N PHE A 197 -1.58 2.39 -19.69
CA PHE A 197 -1.33 0.97 -19.44
C PHE A 197 -2.58 0.09 -19.64
N ALA A 198 -3.65 0.63 -20.22
CA ALA A 198 -4.94 -0.04 -20.38
C ALA A 198 -4.84 -1.44 -21.03
N GLN A 199 -3.94 -1.63 -22.01
CA GLN A 199 -3.75 -2.93 -22.66
C GLN A 199 -3.10 -3.96 -21.73
N ILE A 200 -2.23 -3.53 -20.84
CA ILE A 200 -1.60 -4.41 -19.84
C ILE A 200 -2.61 -4.79 -18.76
N ILE A 201 -3.43 -3.82 -18.32
CA ILE A 201 -4.47 -4.05 -17.30
C ILE A 201 -5.54 -5.02 -17.80
N ALA A 202 -5.85 -5.02 -19.09
CA ALA A 202 -6.89 -5.86 -19.68
C ALA A 202 -6.44 -7.29 -20.05
N GLY A 203 -5.14 -7.57 -20.04
CA GLY A 203 -4.56 -8.89 -20.39
C GLY A 203 -4.37 -9.78 -19.20
#